data_e3c4577f34e14c32a62ea64d969ab073
#
_entry.id   e3c4577f34e14c32a62ea64d969ab073
#
_cell.length_a   1.000
_cell.length_b   1.000
_cell.length_c   1.000
_cell.angle_alpha   90.00
_cell.angle_beta   90.00
_cell.angle_gamma   90.00
#
_symmetry.space_group_name_H-M   'P 1'
#
loop_
_entity.id
_entity.type
_entity.pdbx_description
1 polymer ?
#
loop_
_entity_poly.entity_id
_entity_poly.type
_entity_poly.pdbx_seq_one_letter_code
_entity_poly.pdbx_strand_id
1 'polypeptide(L)'
;AVAKAAETLAFGAFFRSHHYLGMGTDGLPGPTDAWTTLAGLARDTSTIRLGTMMTSATFRHPGVLAIQVAGVDQMSGGRVELGIGAGWFEAEHTQYGIPFPDTRERFDRFEEQLQVIPGLWLTPSGERFDFAGDHYRLTDSLALPKPTQTPHPPVLIGGLGKRRTPELAARFADEFNLPFVSLETTRDQFARVRAACEAIGRNPDDLTWSNALVVCVGRDEAEIARRAARIGREVDELREN
;
A
#
# COMPACT_ATOMS: atom_id res chain seq x y z
N ALA A 1 -19.38 6.11 -4.40
CA ALA A 1 -20.43 5.07 -4.36
C ALA A 1 -19.87 3.74 -3.79
N VAL A 2 -18.80 3.14 -4.38
CA VAL A 2 -18.31 1.80 -3.98
C VAL A 2 -17.86 1.74 -2.52
N ALA A 3 -17.04 2.70 -2.04
CA ALA A 3 -16.58 2.71 -0.66
C ALA A 3 -17.74 2.81 0.37
N LYS A 4 -18.76 3.62 0.09
CA LYS A 4 -19.97 3.69 0.92
C LYS A 4 -20.75 2.37 0.93
N ALA A 5 -20.85 1.70 -0.21
CA ALA A 5 -21.48 0.39 -0.29
C ALA A 5 -20.70 -0.66 0.50
N ALA A 6 -19.36 -0.65 0.39
CA ALA A 6 -18.49 -1.53 1.17
C ALA A 6 -18.66 -1.29 2.69
N GLU A 7 -18.71 -0.03 3.11
CA GLU A 7 -18.98 0.33 4.51
C GLU A 7 -20.34 -0.16 4.98
N THR A 8 -21.40 0.05 4.20
CA THR A 8 -22.76 -0.42 4.52
C THR A 8 -22.83 -1.95 4.61
N LEU A 9 -22.03 -2.66 3.83
CA LEU A 9 -21.91 -4.12 3.84
C LEU A 9 -20.92 -4.66 4.87
N ALA A 10 -20.43 -3.80 5.76
CA ALA A 10 -19.51 -4.12 6.85
C ALA A 10 -18.15 -4.71 6.40
N PHE A 11 -17.63 -4.32 5.23
CA PHE A 11 -16.25 -4.59 4.91
C PHE A 11 -15.32 -3.79 5.83
N GLY A 12 -14.23 -4.41 6.30
CA GLY A 12 -13.31 -3.79 7.24
C GLY A 12 -12.48 -2.65 6.66
N ALA A 13 -12.11 -2.75 5.37
CA ALA A 13 -11.27 -1.78 4.69
C ALA A 13 -11.64 -1.61 3.21
N PHE A 14 -11.30 -0.45 2.67
CA PHE A 14 -11.37 -0.12 1.25
C PHE A 14 -10.01 0.38 0.79
N PHE A 15 -9.31 -0.44 0.04
CA PHE A 15 -8.04 -0.07 -0.56
C PHE A 15 -8.19 0.35 -2.01
N ARG A 16 -7.33 1.28 -2.41
CA ARG A 16 -7.25 1.75 -3.78
C ARG A 16 -5.86 1.48 -4.35
N SER A 17 -5.80 0.91 -5.56
CA SER A 17 -4.55 0.89 -6.31
C SER A 17 -4.11 2.32 -6.64
N HIS A 18 -2.81 2.58 -6.60
CA HIS A 18 -2.24 3.87 -6.93
C HIS A 18 -1.45 3.75 -8.23
N HIS A 19 -2.17 3.92 -9.32
CA HIS A 19 -1.63 3.95 -10.68
C HIS A 19 -2.17 5.17 -11.42
N TYR A 20 -1.39 5.70 -12.34
CA TYR A 20 -1.77 6.82 -13.21
C TYR A 20 -2.21 6.36 -14.59
N LEU A 21 -2.05 5.06 -14.90
CA LEU A 21 -2.58 4.42 -16.10
C LEU A 21 -3.43 3.21 -15.75
N GLY A 22 -4.43 2.93 -16.58
CA GLY A 22 -5.18 1.68 -16.52
C GLY A 22 -4.32 0.52 -17.02
N MET A 23 -4.16 -0.51 -16.20
CA MET A 23 -3.44 -1.73 -16.59
C MET A 23 -4.32 -2.59 -17.49
N GLY A 24 -3.75 -3.11 -18.60
CA GLY A 24 -4.46 -3.99 -19.51
C GLY A 24 -5.53 -3.30 -20.38
N THR A 25 -5.55 -1.98 -20.41
CA THR A 25 -6.40 -1.14 -21.27
C THR A 25 -5.53 -0.20 -22.08
N ASP A 26 -6.15 0.51 -23.01
CA ASP A 26 -5.52 1.63 -23.74
C ASP A 26 -5.34 2.90 -22.88
N GLY A 27 -5.43 2.76 -21.55
CA GLY A 27 -5.24 3.83 -20.57
C GLY A 27 -6.54 4.56 -20.19
N LEU A 28 -7.67 4.20 -20.80
CA LEU A 28 -8.95 4.87 -20.57
C LEU A 28 -9.94 4.04 -19.71
N PRO A 29 -10.74 4.69 -18.86
CA PRO A 29 -10.59 6.05 -18.36
C PRO A 29 -9.35 6.14 -17.45
N GLY A 30 -8.58 7.22 -17.54
CA GLY A 30 -7.41 7.46 -16.69
C GLY A 30 -7.74 7.41 -15.19
N PRO A 31 -6.97 6.69 -14.38
CA PRO A 31 -7.20 6.66 -12.94
C PRO A 31 -7.01 8.04 -12.30
N THR A 32 -7.78 8.35 -11.27
CA THR A 32 -7.53 9.53 -10.45
C THR A 32 -6.43 9.25 -9.44
N ASP A 33 -5.72 10.28 -8.98
CA ASP A 33 -4.76 10.17 -7.89
C ASP A 33 -5.39 9.51 -6.66
N ALA A 34 -4.69 8.51 -6.09
CA ALA A 34 -5.25 7.73 -5.00
C ALA A 34 -5.42 8.56 -3.72
N TRP A 35 -4.43 9.34 -3.32
CA TRP A 35 -4.48 10.12 -2.08
C TRP A 35 -5.50 11.25 -2.15
N THR A 36 -5.63 11.92 -3.27
CA THR A 36 -6.69 12.91 -3.52
C THR A 36 -8.08 12.27 -3.41
N THR A 37 -8.25 11.07 -3.97
CA THR A 37 -9.51 10.33 -3.87
C THR A 37 -9.79 9.86 -2.44
N LEU A 38 -8.78 9.34 -1.73
CA LEU A 38 -8.91 8.90 -0.34
C LEU A 38 -9.27 10.06 0.60
N ALA A 39 -8.77 11.28 0.35
CA ALA A 39 -9.18 12.47 1.09
C ALA A 39 -10.70 12.74 0.97
N GLY A 40 -11.25 12.61 -0.24
CA GLY A 40 -12.71 12.69 -0.45
C GLY A 40 -13.46 11.56 0.26
N LEU A 41 -12.98 10.32 0.14
CA LEU A 41 -13.59 9.16 0.79
C LEU A 41 -13.52 9.23 2.31
N ALA A 42 -12.45 9.81 2.88
CA ALA A 42 -12.31 10.03 4.31
C ALA A 42 -13.45 10.87 4.90
N ARG A 43 -13.95 11.83 4.13
CA ARG A 43 -15.11 12.67 4.52
C ARG A 43 -16.44 12.02 4.20
N ASP A 44 -16.47 11.13 3.22
CA ASP A 44 -17.67 10.46 2.72
C ASP A 44 -18.05 9.19 3.48
N THR A 45 -17.14 8.64 4.29
CA THR A 45 -17.27 7.40 5.07
C THR A 45 -16.98 7.68 6.55
N SER A 46 -17.36 6.78 7.44
CA SER A 46 -17.30 6.99 8.89
C SER A 46 -16.55 5.91 9.65
N THR A 47 -16.54 4.66 9.17
CA THR A 47 -16.03 3.50 9.91
C THR A 47 -15.03 2.68 9.13
N ILE A 48 -15.21 2.54 7.81
CA ILE A 48 -14.35 1.71 6.97
C ILE A 48 -12.92 2.27 6.93
N ARG A 49 -11.92 1.42 7.07
CA ARG A 49 -10.52 1.81 6.89
C ARG A 49 -10.23 2.10 5.44
N LEU A 50 -9.31 3.01 5.18
CA LEU A 50 -9.00 3.54 3.86
C LEU A 50 -7.49 3.47 3.61
N GLY A 51 -7.07 2.94 2.47
CA GLY A 51 -5.64 2.85 2.19
C GLY A 51 -5.29 2.74 0.72
N THR A 52 -4.00 2.70 0.46
CA THR A 52 -3.44 2.41 -0.85
C THR A 52 -2.91 0.98 -0.92
N MET A 53 -3.07 0.32 -2.06
CA MET A 53 -2.51 -1.00 -2.29
C MET A 53 -1.98 -1.11 -3.74
N MET A 54 -0.78 -0.55 -4.02
CA MET A 54 0.07 0.24 -3.12
C MET A 54 0.51 1.52 -3.80
N THR A 55 0.91 2.51 -3.01
CA THR A 55 1.63 3.68 -3.52
C THR A 55 3.02 3.29 -3.98
N SER A 56 3.45 3.74 -5.16
CA SER A 56 4.84 3.61 -5.58
C SER A 56 5.72 4.66 -4.89
N ALA A 57 6.85 4.23 -4.31
CA ALA A 57 7.83 5.11 -3.71
C ALA A 57 8.44 6.12 -4.70
N THR A 58 8.34 5.83 -5.99
CA THR A 58 8.82 6.71 -7.06
C THR A 58 7.92 7.91 -7.34
N PHE A 59 6.66 7.88 -6.88
CA PHE A 59 5.70 8.93 -7.24
C PHE A 59 5.88 10.23 -6.47
N ARG A 60 6.39 10.18 -5.23
CA ARG A 60 6.45 11.36 -4.37
C ARG A 60 7.69 11.37 -3.48
N HIS A 61 8.12 12.57 -3.17
CA HIS A 61 9.09 12.79 -2.08
C HIS A 61 8.48 12.33 -0.75
N PRO A 62 9.22 11.59 0.12
CA PRO A 62 8.69 11.02 1.35
C PRO A 62 8.09 12.06 2.32
N GLY A 63 8.69 13.24 2.43
CA GLY A 63 8.14 14.32 3.27
C GLY A 63 6.75 14.77 2.80
N VAL A 64 6.55 14.90 1.48
CA VAL A 64 5.24 15.26 0.91
C VAL A 64 4.23 14.13 1.12
N LEU A 65 4.64 12.89 0.92
CA LEU A 65 3.77 11.73 1.15
C LEU A 65 3.37 11.62 2.63
N ALA A 66 4.31 11.82 3.57
CA ALA A 66 4.01 11.82 5.00
C ALA A 66 2.95 12.87 5.37
N ILE A 67 3.06 14.09 4.82
CA ILE A 67 2.06 15.17 5.01
C ILE A 67 0.69 14.77 4.46
N GLN A 68 0.64 14.20 3.25
CA GLN A 68 -0.61 13.78 2.62
C GLN A 68 -1.31 12.68 3.43
N VAL A 69 -0.57 11.64 3.82
CA VAL A 69 -1.11 10.54 4.62
C VAL A 69 -1.64 11.04 5.95
N ALA A 70 -0.86 11.85 6.68
CA ALA A 70 -1.30 12.42 7.95
C ALA A 70 -2.54 13.32 7.79
N GLY A 71 -2.61 14.11 6.71
CA GLY A 71 -3.77 14.94 6.41
C GLY A 71 -5.04 14.11 6.14
N VAL A 72 -4.93 13.04 5.36
CA VAL A 72 -6.07 12.13 5.10
C VAL A 72 -6.44 11.35 6.37
N ASP A 73 -5.46 10.98 7.18
CA ASP A 73 -5.70 10.34 8.47
C ASP A 73 -6.50 11.23 9.43
N GLN A 74 -6.15 12.51 9.53
CA GLN A 74 -6.94 13.50 10.28
C GLN A 74 -8.36 13.65 9.71
N MET A 75 -8.50 13.74 8.38
CA MET A 75 -9.82 13.85 7.73
C MET A 75 -10.71 12.64 7.99
N SER A 76 -10.12 11.46 8.14
CA SER A 76 -10.83 10.20 8.38
C SER A 76 -11.10 9.93 9.86
N GLY A 77 -10.47 10.67 10.77
CA GLY A 77 -10.52 10.39 12.21
C GLY A 77 -9.70 9.14 12.59
N GLY A 78 -8.56 8.90 11.93
CA GLY A 78 -7.63 7.82 12.27
C GLY A 78 -7.96 6.48 11.61
N ARG A 79 -8.38 6.48 10.33
CA ARG A 79 -8.75 5.25 9.60
C ARG A 79 -7.85 4.92 8.41
N VAL A 80 -6.73 5.63 8.25
CA VAL A 80 -5.86 5.47 7.08
C VAL A 80 -4.82 4.38 7.28
N GLU A 81 -4.45 3.71 6.18
CA GLU A 81 -3.33 2.78 6.07
C GLU A 81 -2.48 3.14 4.85
N LEU A 82 -1.16 3.15 5.04
CA LEU A 82 -0.21 3.42 3.97
C LEU A 82 0.33 2.12 3.38
N GLY A 83 -0.23 1.66 2.27
CA GLY A 83 0.43 0.64 1.48
C GLY A 83 1.46 1.28 0.53
N ILE A 84 2.70 0.84 0.60
CA ILE A 84 3.81 1.40 -0.16
C ILE A 84 4.76 0.30 -0.68
N GLY A 85 5.28 0.48 -1.89
CA GLY A 85 6.22 -0.43 -2.52
C GLY A 85 7.22 0.29 -3.43
N ALA A 86 8.23 -0.43 -3.91
CA ALA A 86 9.32 0.14 -4.71
C ALA A 86 8.90 0.64 -6.12
N GLY A 87 7.70 0.30 -6.58
CA GLY A 87 7.24 0.59 -7.94
C GLY A 87 7.67 -0.47 -8.97
N TRP A 88 6.87 -0.66 -10.00
CA TRP A 88 7.10 -1.67 -11.02
C TRP A 88 6.61 -1.29 -12.42
N PHE A 89 5.59 -0.44 -12.52
CA PHE A 89 4.93 -0.14 -13.79
C PHE A 89 5.60 1.05 -14.48
N GLU A 90 6.58 0.76 -15.34
CA GLU A 90 7.41 1.76 -16.02
C GLU A 90 6.61 2.68 -16.96
N ALA A 91 5.59 2.15 -17.63
CA ALA A 91 4.83 2.91 -18.64
C ALA A 91 4.19 4.18 -18.07
N GLU A 92 3.66 4.15 -16.85
CA GLU A 92 3.07 5.34 -16.21
C GLU A 92 4.13 6.38 -15.83
N HIS A 93 5.33 5.95 -15.47
CA HIS A 93 6.45 6.84 -15.21
C HIS A 93 6.89 7.56 -16.46
N THR A 94 7.07 6.82 -17.55
CA THR A 94 7.44 7.38 -18.86
C THR A 94 6.40 8.40 -19.36
N GLN A 95 5.11 8.06 -19.28
CA GLN A 95 4.04 8.92 -19.80
C GLN A 95 3.87 10.21 -19.02
N TYR A 96 4.14 10.20 -17.71
CA TYR A 96 4.02 11.39 -16.85
C TYR A 96 5.35 12.05 -16.51
N GLY A 97 6.46 11.62 -17.12
CA GLY A 97 7.78 12.20 -16.88
C GLY A 97 8.30 11.98 -15.46
N ILE A 98 7.83 10.93 -14.78
CA ILE A 98 8.27 10.58 -13.43
C ILE A 98 9.55 9.74 -13.58
N PRO A 99 10.64 10.05 -12.85
CA PRO A 99 11.85 9.24 -12.89
C PRO A 99 11.59 7.78 -12.48
N PHE A 100 12.10 6.84 -13.28
CA PHE A 100 12.03 5.41 -13.02
C PHE A 100 13.43 4.81 -13.05
N PRO A 101 14.20 4.95 -11.96
CA PRO A 101 15.54 4.41 -11.87
C PRO A 101 15.53 2.87 -11.88
N ASP A 102 16.70 2.26 -11.94
CA ASP A 102 16.79 0.81 -11.90
C ASP A 102 16.23 0.23 -10.61
N THR A 103 16.04 -1.09 -10.56
CA THR A 103 15.42 -1.78 -9.41
C THR A 103 16.22 -1.59 -8.13
N ARG A 104 17.55 -1.53 -8.21
CA ARG A 104 18.40 -1.33 -7.04
C ARG A 104 18.13 0.05 -6.41
N GLU A 105 18.24 1.09 -7.21
CA GLU A 105 18.00 2.46 -6.74
C GLU A 105 16.56 2.66 -6.25
N ARG A 106 15.54 2.07 -6.92
CA ARG A 106 14.16 2.13 -6.43
C ARG A 106 14.02 1.53 -5.03
N PHE A 107 14.69 0.42 -4.76
CA PHE A 107 14.69 -0.18 -3.43
C PHE A 107 15.50 0.64 -2.41
N ASP A 108 16.59 1.29 -2.82
CA ASP A 108 17.36 2.16 -1.95
C ASP A 108 16.52 3.38 -1.53
N ARG A 109 15.85 4.02 -2.49
CA ARG A 109 14.88 5.11 -2.23
C ARG A 109 13.71 4.65 -1.37
N PHE A 110 13.19 3.46 -1.60
CA PHE A 110 12.08 2.89 -0.84
C PHE A 110 12.49 2.66 0.62
N GLU A 111 13.66 2.11 0.87
CA GLU A 111 14.17 1.92 2.23
C GLU A 111 14.33 3.23 2.99
N GLU A 112 14.86 4.28 2.35
CA GLU A 112 14.93 5.60 2.98
C GLU A 112 13.54 6.21 3.23
N GLN A 113 12.57 6.01 2.34
CA GLN A 113 11.19 6.46 2.57
C GLN A 113 10.55 5.77 3.77
N LEU A 114 10.80 4.48 3.96
CA LEU A 114 10.33 3.73 5.12
C LEU A 114 10.98 4.20 6.45
N GLN A 115 12.09 4.91 6.40
CA GLN A 115 12.69 5.57 7.56
C GLN A 115 12.15 6.99 7.75
N VAL A 116 12.04 7.75 6.66
CA VAL A 116 11.62 9.17 6.71
C VAL A 116 10.15 9.31 7.10
N ILE A 117 9.26 8.52 6.51
CA ILE A 117 7.82 8.69 6.70
C ILE A 117 7.41 8.41 8.16
N PRO A 118 7.71 7.23 8.74
CA PRO A 118 7.44 7.00 10.16
C PRO A 118 8.26 7.93 11.07
N GLY A 119 9.50 8.27 10.71
CA GLY A 119 10.33 9.21 11.47
C GLY A 119 9.64 10.57 11.66
N LEU A 120 9.05 11.11 10.57
CA LEU A 120 8.27 12.35 10.64
C LEU A 120 7.03 12.20 11.54
N TRP A 121 6.34 11.07 11.50
CA TRP A 121 5.14 10.86 12.32
C TRP A 121 5.45 10.64 13.80
N LEU A 122 6.54 9.92 14.09
CA LEU A 122 6.95 9.54 15.45
C LEU A 122 7.68 10.65 16.21
N THR A 123 8.30 11.60 15.51
CA THR A 123 8.99 12.73 16.17
C THR A 123 8.01 13.50 17.05
N PRO A 124 8.27 13.69 18.35
CA PRO A 124 7.36 14.41 19.25
C PRO A 124 7.06 15.84 18.79
N SER A 125 5.86 16.31 19.07
CA SER A 125 5.50 17.70 18.75
C SER A 125 6.40 18.69 19.51
N GLY A 126 6.98 19.62 18.78
CA GLY A 126 7.96 20.59 19.31
C GLY A 126 9.42 20.18 19.11
N GLU A 127 9.67 18.92 18.77
CA GLU A 127 11.00 18.45 18.35
C GLU A 127 11.22 18.60 16.85
N ARG A 128 12.46 18.36 16.42
CA ARG A 128 12.89 18.46 15.03
C ARG A 128 13.30 17.09 14.51
N PHE A 129 13.01 16.83 13.26
CA PHE A 129 13.42 15.62 12.55
C PHE A 129 14.48 15.96 11.51
N ASP A 130 15.60 15.29 11.61
CA ASP A 130 16.68 15.32 10.62
C ASP A 130 16.86 13.94 10.01
N PHE A 131 17.13 13.89 8.71
CA PHE A 131 17.48 12.67 7.99
C PHE A 131 18.54 12.97 6.94
N ALA A 132 19.58 12.17 6.88
CA ALA A 132 20.65 12.30 5.90
C ALA A 132 20.93 10.94 5.26
N GLY A 133 20.20 10.62 4.18
CA GLY A 133 20.42 9.47 3.34
C GLY A 133 21.15 9.80 2.04
N ASP A 134 21.27 8.81 1.19
CA ASP A 134 21.89 8.95 -0.13
C ASP A 134 20.92 9.62 -1.13
N HIS A 135 19.62 9.43 -0.96
CA HIS A 135 18.58 9.90 -1.87
C HIS A 135 17.73 11.03 -1.27
N TYR A 136 17.55 11.06 0.04
CA TYR A 136 16.73 12.07 0.71
C TYR A 136 17.48 12.74 1.84
N ARG A 137 17.26 14.05 1.98
CA ARG A 137 17.79 14.85 3.08
C ARG A 137 16.70 15.76 3.63
N LEU A 138 16.46 15.67 4.92
CA LEU A 138 15.58 16.58 5.66
C LEU A 138 16.42 17.27 6.74
N THR A 139 16.20 18.56 6.91
CA THR A 139 16.96 19.35 7.89
C THR A 139 16.00 20.20 8.69
N ASP A 140 16.10 20.14 10.02
CA ASP A 140 15.32 20.95 10.97
C ASP A 140 13.80 20.90 10.71
N SER A 141 13.30 19.73 10.28
CA SER A 141 11.88 19.56 9.95
C SER A 141 11.01 19.64 11.20
N LEU A 142 9.93 20.42 11.14
CA LEU A 142 8.89 20.47 12.19
C LEU A 142 8.15 19.13 12.38
N ALA A 143 8.31 18.19 11.45
CA ALA A 143 7.62 16.91 11.45
C ALA A 143 6.08 17.03 11.61
N LEU A 144 5.47 17.98 10.92
CA LEU A 144 4.04 18.28 10.95
C LEU A 144 3.43 18.19 9.55
N PRO A 145 2.10 17.89 9.44
CA PRO A 145 1.15 17.58 10.51
C PRO A 145 1.38 16.18 11.11
N LYS A 146 0.88 15.94 12.32
CA LYS A 146 0.84 14.60 12.90
C LYS A 146 -0.41 13.86 12.45
N PRO A 147 -0.34 12.53 12.23
CA PRO A 147 -1.54 11.73 12.06
C PRO A 147 -2.37 11.68 13.35
N THR A 148 -3.62 11.25 13.23
CA THR A 148 -4.50 10.99 14.37
C THR A 148 -4.16 9.68 15.07
N GLN A 149 -3.74 8.69 14.29
CA GLN A 149 -3.40 7.36 14.81
C GLN A 149 -2.09 7.38 15.61
N THR A 150 -2.05 6.60 16.68
CA THR A 150 -0.87 6.40 17.52
C THR A 150 -0.50 4.90 17.51
N PRO A 151 0.77 4.54 17.31
CA PRO A 151 1.93 5.43 17.12
C PRO A 151 1.95 6.14 15.75
N HIS A 152 1.37 5.56 14.72
CA HIS A 152 1.21 6.11 13.36
C HIS A 152 0.20 5.29 12.55
N PRO A 153 -0.25 5.75 11.36
CA PRO A 153 -1.01 4.93 10.43
C PRO A 153 -0.25 3.64 10.07
N PRO A 154 -0.92 2.49 10.05
CA PRO A 154 -0.26 1.23 9.67
C PRO A 154 0.41 1.32 8.31
N VAL A 155 1.60 0.72 8.20
CA VAL A 155 2.39 0.63 6.98
C VAL A 155 2.26 -0.79 6.40
N LEU A 156 1.71 -0.87 5.18
CA LEU A 156 1.62 -2.12 4.43
C LEU A 156 2.77 -2.19 3.43
N ILE A 157 3.51 -3.28 3.47
CA ILE A 157 4.54 -3.59 2.48
C ILE A 157 4.14 -4.87 1.75
N GLY A 158 4.40 -4.93 0.45
CA GLY A 158 4.10 -6.12 -0.32
C GLY A 158 5.05 -6.34 -1.47
N GLY A 159 4.90 -7.51 -2.10
CA GLY A 159 5.65 -7.89 -3.27
C GLY A 159 6.36 -9.23 -3.18
N LEU A 160 6.90 -9.66 -4.34
CA LEU A 160 7.46 -10.99 -4.57
C LEU A 160 9.00 -11.04 -4.52
N GLY A 161 9.63 -9.94 -4.13
CA GLY A 161 11.08 -9.88 -3.97
C GLY A 161 11.58 -10.91 -2.96
N LYS A 162 12.63 -11.66 -3.33
CA LYS A 162 13.09 -12.80 -2.52
C LYS A 162 13.95 -12.41 -1.31
N ARG A 163 14.51 -11.20 -1.30
CA ARG A 163 15.46 -10.76 -0.28
C ARG A 163 15.07 -9.40 0.32
N ARG A 164 15.20 -8.30 -0.43
CA ARG A 164 14.96 -6.96 0.11
C ARG A 164 13.52 -6.75 0.60
N THR A 165 12.52 -7.27 -0.12
CA THR A 165 11.12 -7.15 0.31
C THR A 165 10.86 -7.80 1.67
N PRO A 166 11.28 -9.06 1.94
CA PRO A 166 11.20 -9.64 3.28
C PRO A 166 11.95 -8.85 4.36
N GLU A 167 13.18 -8.39 4.06
CA GLU A 167 14.01 -7.63 4.99
C GLU A 167 13.33 -6.29 5.38
N LEU A 168 12.77 -5.57 4.41
CA LEU A 168 12.08 -4.30 4.65
C LEU A 168 10.74 -4.52 5.36
N ALA A 169 9.99 -5.55 4.99
CA ALA A 169 8.75 -5.89 5.69
C ALA A 169 9.02 -6.23 7.16
N ALA A 170 10.04 -7.04 7.44
CA ALA A 170 10.42 -7.39 8.81
C ALA A 170 10.78 -6.16 9.66
N ARG A 171 11.40 -5.13 9.07
CA ARG A 171 11.85 -3.94 9.80
C ARG A 171 10.75 -2.88 9.98
N PHE A 172 9.86 -2.72 8.99
CA PHE A 172 9.04 -1.52 8.88
C PHE A 172 7.53 -1.78 8.73
N ALA A 173 7.10 -2.99 8.36
CA ALA A 173 5.69 -3.23 8.08
C ALA A 173 4.87 -3.53 9.33
N ASP A 174 3.62 -3.06 9.34
CA ASP A 174 2.56 -3.53 10.22
C ASP A 174 1.75 -4.64 9.55
N GLU A 175 1.70 -4.63 8.21
CA GLU A 175 1.05 -5.65 7.40
C GLU A 175 1.92 -6.04 6.20
N PHE A 176 1.98 -7.34 5.90
CA PHE A 176 2.58 -7.86 4.67
C PHE A 176 1.51 -8.41 3.73
N ASN A 177 1.46 -7.86 2.51
CA ASN A 177 0.46 -8.21 1.50
C ASN A 177 1.08 -8.83 0.26
N LEU A 178 0.38 -9.79 -0.34
CA LEU A 178 0.74 -10.40 -1.63
C LEU A 178 -0.32 -10.15 -2.70
N PRO A 179 0.12 -9.88 -3.97
CA PRO A 179 -0.78 -9.60 -5.07
C PRO A 179 -1.11 -10.87 -5.88
N PHE A 180 -2.36 -11.32 -5.88
CA PHE A 180 -2.92 -12.28 -6.85
C PHE A 180 -2.01 -13.47 -7.16
N VAL A 181 -1.49 -14.14 -6.15
CA VAL A 181 -0.56 -15.28 -6.30
C VAL A 181 -1.16 -16.55 -5.73
N SER A 182 -0.63 -17.71 -6.20
CA SER A 182 -1.05 -19.03 -5.74
C SER A 182 -0.77 -19.25 -4.24
N LEU A 183 -1.47 -20.20 -3.65
CA LEU A 183 -1.24 -20.60 -2.25
C LEU A 183 0.20 -21.06 -1.98
N GLU A 184 0.83 -21.73 -2.94
CA GLU A 184 2.23 -22.16 -2.83
C GLU A 184 3.16 -20.94 -2.74
N THR A 185 3.02 -20.00 -3.68
CA THR A 185 3.78 -18.74 -3.68
C THR A 185 3.54 -17.94 -2.39
N THR A 186 2.29 -17.92 -1.92
CA THR A 186 1.92 -17.26 -0.65
C THR A 186 2.67 -17.86 0.53
N ARG A 187 2.64 -19.19 0.68
CA ARG A 187 3.35 -19.90 1.76
C ARG A 187 4.85 -19.63 1.73
N ASP A 188 5.45 -19.73 0.55
CA ASP A 188 6.88 -19.49 0.37
C ASP A 188 7.29 -18.07 0.74
N GLN A 189 6.52 -17.08 0.29
CA GLN A 189 6.86 -15.69 0.55
C GLN A 189 6.60 -15.30 2.01
N PHE A 190 5.51 -15.78 2.60
CA PHE A 190 5.26 -15.60 4.03
C PHE A 190 6.36 -16.27 4.87
N ALA A 191 6.85 -17.45 4.50
CA ALA A 191 7.95 -18.09 5.18
C ALA A 191 9.25 -17.24 5.12
N ARG A 192 9.55 -16.61 3.97
CA ARG A 192 10.70 -15.71 3.85
C ARG A 192 10.59 -14.48 4.76
N VAL A 193 9.40 -13.88 4.84
CA VAL A 193 9.19 -12.71 5.72
C VAL A 193 9.24 -13.13 7.19
N ARG A 194 8.68 -14.29 7.57
CA ARG A 194 8.80 -14.84 8.93
C ARG A 194 10.26 -15.04 9.32
N ALA A 195 11.04 -15.69 8.46
CA ALA A 195 12.46 -15.87 8.69
C ALA A 195 13.24 -14.54 8.82
N ALA A 196 12.86 -13.52 8.03
CA ALA A 196 13.46 -12.20 8.15
C ALA A 196 13.10 -11.50 9.47
N CYS A 197 11.87 -11.66 9.97
CA CYS A 197 11.48 -11.18 11.30
C CYS A 197 12.28 -11.85 12.41
N GLU A 198 12.38 -13.18 12.39
CA GLU A 198 13.13 -13.97 13.35
C GLU A 198 14.62 -13.57 13.37
N ALA A 199 15.21 -13.31 12.18
CA ALA A 199 16.61 -12.91 12.06
C ALA A 199 16.94 -11.57 12.75
N ILE A 200 15.95 -10.70 12.95
CA ILE A 200 16.10 -9.43 13.67
C ILE A 200 15.47 -9.46 15.07
N GLY A 201 14.99 -10.62 15.53
CA GLY A 201 14.37 -10.77 16.86
C GLY A 201 12.94 -10.19 16.95
N ARG A 202 12.27 -9.95 15.82
CA ARG A 202 10.86 -9.53 15.77
C ARG A 202 9.95 -10.76 15.77
N ASN A 203 8.89 -10.75 16.57
CA ASN A 203 7.87 -11.79 16.50
C ASN A 203 7.10 -11.67 15.17
N PRO A 204 7.09 -12.69 14.29
CA PRO A 204 6.33 -12.65 13.05
C PRO A 204 4.82 -12.48 13.24
N ASP A 205 4.29 -12.84 14.39
CA ASP A 205 2.85 -12.72 14.69
C ASP A 205 2.44 -11.27 15.05
N ASP A 206 3.39 -10.34 15.15
CA ASP A 206 3.12 -8.91 15.23
C ASP A 206 2.75 -8.30 13.85
N LEU A 207 2.92 -9.07 12.77
CA LEU A 207 2.50 -8.68 11.43
C LEU A 207 1.08 -9.16 11.12
N THR A 208 0.29 -8.29 10.52
CA THR A 208 -0.91 -8.73 9.79
C THR A 208 -0.48 -9.34 8.46
N TRP A 209 -1.07 -10.47 8.10
CA TRP A 209 -0.79 -11.19 6.85
C TRP A 209 -2.01 -11.15 5.96
N SER A 210 -1.85 -10.69 4.73
CA SER A 210 -2.95 -10.57 3.78
C SER A 210 -2.55 -10.97 2.36
N ASN A 211 -3.57 -11.29 1.55
CA ASN A 211 -3.40 -11.59 0.15
C ASN A 211 -4.53 -10.93 -0.66
N ALA A 212 -4.19 -10.25 -1.73
CA ALA A 212 -5.17 -9.74 -2.68
C ALA A 212 -5.58 -10.88 -3.62
N LEU A 213 -6.87 -11.20 -3.64
CA LEU A 213 -7.45 -12.24 -4.48
C LEU A 213 -8.66 -11.69 -5.24
N VAL A 214 -8.90 -12.24 -6.43
CA VAL A 214 -10.16 -12.00 -7.13
C VAL A 214 -11.22 -12.94 -6.56
N VAL A 215 -12.26 -12.37 -5.95
CA VAL A 215 -13.35 -13.14 -5.36
C VAL A 215 -14.59 -13.03 -6.24
N CYS A 216 -15.09 -14.15 -6.71
CA CYS A 216 -16.36 -14.26 -7.44
C CYS A 216 -17.33 -15.15 -6.66
N VAL A 217 -18.43 -14.59 -6.20
CA VAL A 217 -19.43 -15.27 -5.38
C VAL A 217 -20.74 -15.34 -6.14
N GLY A 218 -21.42 -16.48 -6.07
CA GLY A 218 -22.76 -16.68 -6.63
C GLY A 218 -23.54 -17.70 -5.81
N ARG A 219 -24.85 -17.72 -5.96
CA ARG A 219 -25.75 -18.70 -5.27
C ARG A 219 -25.70 -20.08 -5.92
N ASP A 220 -25.29 -20.12 -7.18
CA ASP A 220 -25.16 -21.33 -8.00
C ASP A 220 -24.07 -21.12 -9.08
N GLU A 221 -23.71 -22.21 -9.75
CA GLU A 221 -22.69 -22.21 -10.81
C GLU A 221 -23.04 -21.28 -11.98
N ALA A 222 -24.30 -21.15 -12.34
CA ALA A 222 -24.72 -20.27 -13.43
C ALA A 222 -24.54 -18.79 -13.06
N GLU A 223 -24.78 -18.43 -11.81
CA GLU A 223 -24.55 -17.07 -11.31
C GLU A 223 -23.05 -16.77 -11.19
N ILE A 224 -22.24 -17.73 -10.73
CA ILE A 224 -20.77 -17.59 -10.69
C ILE A 224 -20.24 -17.38 -12.11
N ALA A 225 -20.61 -18.22 -13.08
CA ALA A 225 -20.16 -18.09 -14.47
C ALA A 225 -20.54 -16.72 -15.07
N ARG A 226 -21.79 -16.28 -14.85
CA ARG A 226 -22.23 -14.96 -15.33
C ARG A 226 -21.44 -13.80 -14.71
N ARG A 227 -21.11 -13.88 -13.42
CA ARG A 227 -20.35 -12.85 -12.70
C ARG A 227 -18.88 -12.87 -13.10
N ALA A 228 -18.27 -14.04 -13.25
CA ALA A 228 -16.91 -14.21 -13.74
C ALA A 228 -16.76 -13.60 -15.13
N ALA A 229 -17.64 -13.92 -16.07
CA ALA A 229 -17.64 -13.33 -17.41
C ALA A 229 -17.73 -11.79 -17.39
N ARG A 230 -18.51 -11.21 -16.44
CA ARG A 230 -18.62 -9.74 -16.32
C ARG A 230 -17.36 -9.05 -15.83
N ILE A 231 -16.49 -9.74 -15.13
CA ILE A 231 -15.18 -9.26 -14.70
C ILE A 231 -14.04 -9.73 -15.61
N GLY A 232 -14.38 -10.36 -16.77
CA GLY A 232 -13.42 -10.83 -17.75
C GLY A 232 -12.55 -12.00 -17.26
N ARG A 233 -13.12 -12.89 -16.43
CA ARG A 233 -12.41 -14.07 -15.88
C ARG A 233 -13.17 -15.35 -16.21
N GLU A 234 -12.44 -16.44 -16.33
CA GLU A 234 -12.99 -17.79 -16.45
C GLU A 234 -13.14 -18.43 -15.06
N VAL A 235 -14.20 -19.23 -14.88
CA VAL A 235 -14.49 -19.85 -13.57
C VAL A 235 -13.37 -20.78 -13.12
N ASP A 236 -12.83 -21.58 -14.05
CA ASP A 236 -11.78 -22.55 -13.74
C ASP A 236 -10.49 -21.83 -13.31
N GLU A 237 -10.13 -20.72 -13.97
CA GLU A 237 -9.02 -19.85 -13.56
C GLU A 237 -9.19 -19.32 -12.12
N LEU A 238 -10.42 -18.94 -11.74
CA LEU A 238 -10.70 -18.45 -10.39
C LEU A 238 -10.68 -19.53 -9.32
N ARG A 239 -10.82 -20.81 -9.70
CA ARG A 239 -10.74 -21.97 -8.79
C ARG A 239 -9.32 -22.45 -8.53
N GLU A 240 -8.39 -22.14 -9.43
CA GLU A 240 -6.97 -22.52 -9.33
C GLU A 240 -6.15 -21.56 -8.45
N ASN A 241 -6.71 -20.38 -8.12
CA ASN A 241 -6.13 -19.37 -7.27
C ASN A 241 -6.85 -19.36 -5.92
#